data_1c619daee2b84d0af0b00ab48e35a39a
#
_entry.id   1c619daee2b84d0af0b00ab48e35a39a
#
_cell.length_a   1.000
_cell.length_b   1.000
_cell.length_c   1.000
_cell.angle_alpha   90.00
_cell.angle_beta   90.00
_cell.angle_gamma   90.00
#
_symmetry.space_group_name_H-M   'P 1'
#
loop_
_entity.id
_entity.type
_entity.pdbx_description
1 polymer ?
#
loop_
_entity_poly.entity_id
_entity_poly.type
_entity_poly.pdbx_seq_one_letter_code
_entity_poly.pdbx_strand_id
1 'polypeptide(L)'
;DYRKGSKKAKVHLGFDLNHGIPRKIFLSDGNGAERPFVSMILSPGQTGVTDRGYQAHDRFDQWQEEGRHFVSRIKAKTRKKRIKDNVINPDSNIFYDAIVLLGTPGVNQTKKPLRLVGYTVDGTKYWIVTSRYDLTAEQIAFIYKLRWDIEKFFAWWKRHLRVYHLIARSEYGLMVRILSGLITYLLLAIYCREQHNEKVSIKRVRELRIKIQNETRIATSSTVSSISENDKISNAYAST
;
A
#
# COMPACT_ATOMS: atom_id res chain seq x y z
N ASP A 1 -15.25 -15.73 0.24
CA ASP A 1 -16.19 -16.80 -0.15
C ASP A 1 -15.71 -17.47 -1.42
N TYR A 2 -15.16 -18.68 -1.29
CA TYR A 2 -14.60 -19.44 -2.39
C TYR A 2 -15.69 -20.24 -3.12
N ARG A 3 -16.63 -19.57 -3.73
CA ARG A 3 -17.60 -20.29 -4.59
C ARG A 3 -16.88 -20.63 -5.90
N LYS A 4 -16.88 -21.94 -6.24
CA LYS A 4 -16.45 -22.46 -7.54
C LYS A 4 -17.11 -21.66 -8.67
N GLY A 5 -16.30 -21.04 -9.55
CA GLY A 5 -16.79 -20.27 -10.72
C GLY A 5 -16.82 -18.75 -10.59
N SER A 6 -16.49 -18.13 -9.44
CA SER A 6 -16.40 -16.67 -9.37
C SER A 6 -15.07 -16.18 -9.94
N LYS A 7 -15.12 -15.35 -10.99
CA LYS A 7 -13.95 -14.65 -11.52
C LYS A 7 -13.49 -13.63 -10.46
N LYS A 8 -12.34 -13.87 -9.85
CA LYS A 8 -11.73 -13.00 -8.84
C LYS A 8 -10.41 -12.51 -9.36
N ALA A 9 -10.16 -11.21 -9.30
CA ALA A 9 -8.84 -10.64 -9.54
C ALA A 9 -8.18 -10.29 -8.20
N LYS A 10 -6.86 -10.46 -8.16
CA LYS A 10 -6.01 -10.07 -7.03
C LYS A 10 -5.14 -8.90 -7.44
N VAL A 11 -5.10 -7.89 -6.60
CA VAL A 11 -4.26 -6.70 -6.78
C VAL A 11 -3.00 -6.87 -5.96
N HIS A 12 -1.85 -6.85 -6.63
CA HIS A 12 -0.53 -6.80 -6.00
C HIS A 12 -0.04 -5.36 -6.10
N LEU A 13 0.21 -4.73 -4.96
CA LEU A 13 0.47 -3.31 -4.88
C LEU A 13 1.75 -3.04 -4.09
N GLY A 14 2.66 -2.29 -4.69
CA GLY A 14 3.74 -1.61 -3.99
C GLY A 14 3.24 -0.26 -3.46
N PHE A 15 3.28 -0.08 -2.14
CA PHE A 15 2.86 1.14 -1.48
C PHE A 15 4.08 1.88 -0.92
N ASP A 16 4.30 3.12 -1.36
CA ASP A 16 5.37 3.97 -0.86
C ASP A 16 4.96 4.54 0.50
N LEU A 17 5.58 4.04 1.56
CA LEU A 17 5.28 4.44 2.93
C LEU A 17 5.70 5.89 3.23
N ASN A 18 6.72 6.41 2.54
CA ASN A 18 7.19 7.79 2.74
C ASN A 18 6.17 8.80 2.21
N HIS A 19 5.63 8.53 1.02
CA HIS A 19 4.69 9.43 0.35
C HIS A 19 3.23 9.07 0.61
N GLY A 20 2.94 7.84 1.09
CA GLY A 20 1.58 7.37 1.33
C GLY A 20 0.79 7.10 0.04
N ILE A 21 1.46 6.67 -1.03
CA ILE A 21 0.87 6.45 -2.36
C ILE A 21 1.18 5.08 -2.95
N PRO A 22 0.26 4.51 -3.76
CA PRO A 22 0.56 3.34 -4.58
C PRO A 22 1.56 3.70 -5.68
N ARG A 23 2.55 2.81 -5.92
CA ARG A 23 3.59 3.04 -6.94
C ARG A 23 3.57 2.03 -8.07
N LYS A 24 3.56 0.74 -7.76
CA LYS A 24 3.58 -0.34 -8.74
C LYS A 24 2.41 -1.26 -8.51
N ILE A 25 1.71 -1.63 -9.56
CA ILE A 25 0.49 -2.41 -9.51
C ILE A 25 0.57 -3.54 -10.50
N PHE A 26 0.21 -4.75 -10.05
CA PHE A 26 0.05 -5.92 -10.89
C PHE A 26 -1.29 -6.57 -10.57
N LEU A 27 -1.91 -7.15 -11.57
CA LEU A 27 -3.13 -7.93 -11.44
C LEU A 27 -2.83 -9.40 -11.72
N SER A 28 -3.46 -10.28 -10.98
CA SER A 28 -3.45 -11.72 -11.23
C SER A 28 -4.80 -12.33 -10.91
N ASP A 29 -4.97 -13.59 -11.28
CA ASP A 29 -6.11 -14.37 -10.84
C ASP A 29 -6.21 -14.41 -9.32
N GLY A 30 -7.42 -14.53 -8.79
CA GLY A 30 -7.70 -14.49 -7.36
C GLY A 30 -6.91 -15.52 -6.51
N ASN A 31 -6.46 -16.60 -7.14
CA ASN A 31 -5.63 -17.65 -6.53
C ASN A 31 -4.13 -17.44 -6.75
N GLY A 32 -3.72 -16.37 -7.47
CA GLY A 32 -2.31 -16.09 -7.76
C GLY A 32 -1.46 -15.95 -6.51
N ALA A 33 -0.25 -16.50 -6.54
CA ALA A 33 0.73 -16.39 -5.47
C ALA A 33 1.23 -14.93 -5.35
N GLU A 34 1.37 -14.42 -4.13
CA GLU A 34 1.81 -13.03 -3.89
C GLU A 34 3.33 -12.83 -3.96
N ARG A 35 4.07 -13.86 -3.55
CA ARG A 35 5.53 -13.78 -3.36
C ARG A 35 6.32 -13.40 -4.62
N PRO A 36 5.99 -13.86 -5.84
CA PRO A 36 6.73 -13.48 -7.05
C PRO A 36 6.69 -11.98 -7.34
N PHE A 37 5.61 -11.29 -6.95
CA PHE A 37 5.43 -9.88 -7.24
C PHE A 37 6.32 -8.97 -6.39
N VAL A 38 6.86 -9.44 -5.26
CA VAL A 38 7.76 -8.64 -4.42
C VAL A 38 8.99 -8.19 -5.20
N SER A 39 9.65 -9.09 -5.94
CA SER A 39 10.82 -8.76 -6.75
C SER A 39 10.50 -7.83 -7.93
N MET A 40 9.26 -7.83 -8.41
CA MET A 40 8.80 -6.91 -9.46
C MET A 40 8.47 -5.52 -8.90
N ILE A 41 7.99 -5.46 -7.66
CA ILE A 41 7.63 -4.23 -6.96
C ILE A 41 8.87 -3.53 -6.41
N LEU A 42 9.75 -4.27 -5.75
CA LEU A 42 10.90 -3.76 -5.00
C LEU A 42 12.15 -3.71 -5.91
N SER A 43 12.73 -2.55 -6.05
CA SER A 43 13.98 -2.35 -6.79
C SER A 43 15.20 -2.51 -5.86
N PRO A 44 16.42 -2.80 -6.40
CA PRO A 44 17.65 -2.77 -5.61
C PRO A 44 17.81 -1.45 -4.83
N GLY A 45 18.37 -1.50 -3.63
CA GLY A 45 18.52 -0.36 -2.72
C GLY A 45 17.26 0.02 -1.93
N GLN A 46 16.08 -0.49 -2.31
CA GLN A 46 14.84 -0.23 -1.58
C GLN A 46 14.63 -1.22 -0.43
N THR A 47 13.86 -0.80 0.58
CA THR A 47 13.46 -1.65 1.72
C THR A 47 11.98 -2.03 1.59
N GLY A 48 11.69 -3.32 1.43
CA GLY A 48 10.34 -3.86 1.42
C GLY A 48 9.86 -4.17 2.84
N VAL A 49 8.63 -3.76 3.18
CA VAL A 49 8.00 -4.10 4.45
C VAL A 49 6.91 -5.12 4.19
N THR A 50 7.05 -6.34 4.73
CA THR A 50 6.15 -7.45 4.43
C THR A 50 5.61 -8.14 5.68
N ASP A 51 4.45 -8.76 5.56
CA ASP A 51 3.87 -9.55 6.64
C ASP A 51 4.41 -10.99 6.66
N ARG A 52 3.94 -11.79 7.62
CA ARG A 52 4.35 -13.18 7.80
C ARG A 52 3.94 -14.13 6.65
N GLY A 53 3.04 -13.72 5.78
CA GLY A 53 2.63 -14.49 4.59
C GLY A 53 3.73 -14.55 3.55
N TYR A 54 4.62 -13.55 3.55
CA TYR A 54 5.75 -13.46 2.63
C TYR A 54 7.01 -14.20 3.14
N GLN A 55 6.97 -14.79 4.34
CA GLN A 55 8.13 -15.51 4.88
C GLN A 55 8.52 -16.67 3.97
N ALA A 56 9.72 -16.55 3.37
CA ALA A 56 10.39 -17.60 2.59
C ALA A 56 11.90 -17.39 2.73
N HIS A 57 12.60 -18.39 3.26
CA HIS A 57 14.00 -18.24 3.67
C HIS A 57 14.93 -18.09 2.47
N ASP A 58 14.68 -18.84 1.41
CA ASP A 58 15.36 -18.74 0.11
C ASP A 58 15.20 -17.34 -0.52
N ARG A 59 14.03 -16.73 -0.37
CA ARG A 59 13.76 -15.39 -0.87
C ARG A 59 14.50 -14.31 -0.07
N PHE A 60 14.66 -14.49 1.23
CA PHE A 60 15.47 -13.57 2.04
C PHE A 60 16.93 -13.55 1.60
N ASP A 61 17.49 -14.71 1.28
CA ASP A 61 18.84 -14.82 0.73
C ASP A 61 18.92 -14.15 -0.64
N GLN A 62 17.98 -14.48 -1.54
CA GLN A 62 17.91 -13.91 -2.89
C GLN A 62 17.79 -12.36 -2.84
N TRP A 63 16.91 -11.80 -2.00
CA TRP A 63 16.75 -10.34 -1.93
C TRP A 63 18.03 -9.66 -1.47
N GLN A 64 18.77 -10.25 -0.54
CA GLN A 64 20.08 -9.73 -0.15
C GLN A 64 21.10 -9.81 -1.28
N GLU A 65 21.10 -10.88 -2.08
CA GLU A 65 21.96 -11.03 -3.26
C GLU A 65 21.68 -9.98 -4.32
N GLU A 66 20.41 -9.66 -4.51
CA GLU A 66 19.93 -8.65 -5.45
C GLU A 66 20.03 -7.21 -4.91
N GLY A 67 20.66 -7.00 -3.74
CA GLY A 67 20.79 -5.69 -3.12
C GLY A 67 19.47 -5.06 -2.65
N ARG A 68 18.45 -5.88 -2.41
CA ARG A 68 17.16 -5.44 -1.85
C ARG A 68 17.16 -5.63 -0.35
N HIS A 69 16.63 -4.65 0.36
CA HIS A 69 16.45 -4.74 1.81
C HIS A 69 15.01 -5.12 2.17
N PHE A 70 14.84 -5.63 3.37
CA PHE A 70 13.51 -5.96 3.86
C PHE A 70 13.39 -5.82 5.37
N VAL A 71 12.16 -5.57 5.81
CA VAL A 71 11.68 -5.65 7.19
C VAL A 71 10.43 -6.52 7.17
N SER A 72 10.55 -7.77 7.61
CA SER A 72 9.52 -8.80 7.42
C SER A 72 9.14 -9.46 8.74
N ARG A 73 7.84 -9.60 9.00
CA ARG A 73 7.35 -10.38 10.13
C ARG A 73 7.50 -11.87 9.84
N ILE A 74 7.97 -12.61 10.85
CA ILE A 74 8.07 -14.06 10.78
C ILE A 74 7.12 -14.75 11.78
N LYS A 75 6.89 -16.04 11.56
CA LYS A 75 6.12 -16.88 12.49
C LYS A 75 6.93 -17.07 13.77
N ALA A 76 6.30 -16.95 14.94
CA ALA A 76 6.95 -17.08 16.23
C ALA A 76 7.69 -18.43 16.40
N LYS A 77 7.11 -19.52 15.86
CA LYS A 77 7.67 -20.88 15.90
C LYS A 77 8.80 -21.12 14.90
N THR A 78 9.20 -20.12 14.09
CA THR A 78 10.34 -20.26 13.17
C THR A 78 11.60 -20.61 13.94
N ARG A 79 12.31 -21.66 13.53
CA ARG A 79 13.59 -22.05 14.14
C ARG A 79 14.63 -20.97 13.89
N LYS A 80 15.42 -20.64 14.90
CA LYS A 80 16.43 -19.58 14.91
C LYS A 80 17.73 -20.14 15.44
N LYS A 81 18.80 -20.05 14.68
CA LYS A 81 20.16 -20.30 15.17
C LYS A 81 20.81 -18.96 15.44
N ARG A 82 20.99 -18.63 16.72
CA ARG A 82 21.62 -17.39 17.15
C ARG A 82 23.13 -17.43 16.84
N ILE A 83 23.64 -16.33 16.31
CA ILE A 83 25.05 -16.13 16.00
C ILE A 83 25.66 -15.12 16.97
N LYS A 84 25.01 -13.95 17.14
CA LYS A 84 25.49 -12.84 17.96
C LYS A 84 24.32 -12.07 18.54
N ASP A 85 24.38 -11.72 19.81
CA ASP A 85 23.44 -10.80 20.44
C ASP A 85 23.86 -9.35 20.21
N ASN A 86 22.87 -8.49 20.04
CA ASN A 86 23.02 -7.04 20.06
C ASN A 86 22.61 -6.48 21.42
N VAL A 87 23.11 -5.29 21.74
CA VAL A 87 22.72 -4.58 22.96
C VAL A 87 21.29 -4.07 22.80
N ILE A 88 20.47 -4.30 23.81
CA ILE A 88 19.07 -3.85 23.87
C ILE A 88 18.98 -2.71 24.88
N ASN A 89 18.29 -1.63 24.52
CA ASN A 89 17.96 -0.57 25.46
C ASN A 89 16.90 -1.10 26.46
N PRO A 90 17.22 -1.16 27.77
CA PRO A 90 16.31 -1.70 28.77
C PRO A 90 15.00 -0.92 28.92
N ASP A 91 14.96 0.37 28.54
CA ASP A 91 13.77 1.22 28.59
C ASP A 91 12.87 1.07 27.36
N SER A 92 13.26 0.22 26.39
CA SER A 92 12.49 0.01 25.18
C SER A 92 11.51 -1.17 25.30
N ASN A 93 10.56 -1.26 24.35
CA ASN A 93 9.67 -2.41 24.24
C ASN A 93 10.31 -3.59 23.46
N ILE A 94 11.63 -3.51 23.20
CA ILE A 94 12.40 -4.54 22.53
C ILE A 94 12.80 -5.60 23.57
N PHE A 95 12.45 -6.85 23.33
CA PHE A 95 12.83 -7.96 24.20
C PHE A 95 13.86 -8.91 23.57
N TYR A 96 14.17 -8.72 22.28
CA TYR A 96 15.13 -9.54 21.58
C TYR A 96 15.77 -8.76 20.43
N ASP A 97 17.09 -8.83 20.30
CA ASP A 97 17.84 -8.30 19.16
C ASP A 97 19.11 -9.16 18.97
N ALA A 98 19.19 -9.86 17.84
CA ALA A 98 20.34 -10.71 17.55
C ALA A 98 20.52 -10.95 16.05
N ILE A 99 21.74 -11.33 15.69
CA ILE A 99 22.04 -11.86 14.37
C ILE A 99 21.78 -13.37 14.40
N VAL A 100 21.02 -13.85 13.43
CA VAL A 100 20.55 -15.25 13.39
C VAL A 100 20.63 -15.84 11.99
N LEU A 101 20.62 -17.17 11.90
CA LEU A 101 20.18 -17.92 10.72
C LEU A 101 18.78 -18.45 11.01
N LEU A 102 17.86 -18.29 10.04
CA LEU A 102 16.48 -18.78 10.16
C LEU A 102 16.33 -20.14 9.50
N GLY A 103 15.50 -20.99 10.09
CA GLY A 103 15.17 -22.29 9.52
C GLY A 103 15.96 -23.45 10.10
N THR A 104 15.70 -24.62 9.57
CA THR A 104 16.32 -25.89 9.99
C THR A 104 17.54 -26.19 9.12
N PRO A 105 18.72 -26.43 9.71
CA PRO A 105 19.92 -26.83 8.97
C PRO A 105 19.63 -28.01 8.04
N GLY A 106 20.16 -27.95 6.81
CA GLY A 106 20.00 -29.01 5.81
C GLY A 106 18.61 -29.06 5.14
N VAL A 107 17.64 -28.28 5.62
CA VAL A 107 16.27 -28.29 5.08
C VAL A 107 15.91 -26.95 4.42
N ASN A 108 15.92 -25.88 5.20
CA ASN A 108 15.48 -24.57 4.75
C ASN A 108 16.15 -23.43 5.50
N GLN A 109 17.36 -23.64 6.01
CA GLN A 109 18.10 -22.60 6.71
C GLN A 109 18.57 -21.52 5.74
N THR A 110 18.46 -20.25 6.15
CA THR A 110 19.04 -19.13 5.39
C THR A 110 20.57 -19.30 5.30
N LYS A 111 21.12 -19.00 4.12
CA LYS A 111 22.57 -19.01 3.87
C LYS A 111 23.25 -17.79 4.46
N LYS A 112 22.58 -16.64 4.40
CA LYS A 112 23.07 -15.37 4.90
C LYS A 112 22.51 -15.08 6.28
N PRO A 113 23.33 -14.51 7.20
CA PRO A 113 22.84 -14.00 8.46
C PRO A 113 21.77 -12.91 8.26
N LEU A 114 20.87 -12.85 9.24
CA LEU A 114 19.79 -11.87 9.29
C LEU A 114 19.73 -11.29 10.70
N ARG A 115 19.32 -10.03 10.82
CA ARG A 115 19.01 -9.47 12.12
C ARG A 115 17.58 -9.79 12.49
N LEU A 116 17.36 -10.27 13.69
CA LEU A 116 16.05 -10.59 14.24
C LEU A 116 15.77 -9.70 15.43
N VAL A 117 14.70 -8.92 15.35
CA VAL A 117 14.23 -8.04 16.40
C VAL A 117 12.90 -8.55 16.93
N GLY A 118 12.78 -8.71 18.25
CA GLY A 118 11.55 -9.04 18.96
C GLY A 118 11.09 -7.86 19.79
N TYR A 119 9.82 -7.46 19.62
CA TYR A 119 9.24 -6.37 20.40
C TYR A 119 7.80 -6.66 20.81
N THR A 120 7.29 -5.94 21.81
CA THR A 120 5.94 -6.11 22.34
C THR A 120 5.12 -4.83 22.14
N VAL A 121 3.87 -5.00 21.67
CA VAL A 121 2.87 -3.93 21.62
C VAL A 121 1.57 -4.50 22.17
N ASP A 122 0.99 -3.85 23.17
CA ASP A 122 -0.28 -4.26 23.81
C ASP A 122 -0.30 -5.75 24.17
N GLY A 123 0.79 -6.24 24.81
CA GLY A 123 0.96 -7.64 25.19
C GLY A 123 1.24 -8.62 24.04
N THR A 124 1.14 -8.18 22.79
CA THR A 124 1.39 -9.02 21.61
C THR A 124 2.86 -8.96 21.21
N LYS A 125 3.49 -10.14 21.08
CA LYS A 125 4.89 -10.27 20.65
C LYS A 125 5.00 -10.31 19.13
N TYR A 126 5.88 -9.47 18.60
CA TYR A 126 6.22 -9.41 17.17
C TYR A 126 7.66 -9.87 16.97
N TRP A 127 7.89 -10.65 15.91
CA TRP A 127 9.20 -11.12 15.49
C TRP A 127 9.47 -10.62 14.08
N ILE A 128 10.44 -9.73 13.93
CA ILE A 128 10.79 -9.07 12.68
C ILE A 128 12.19 -9.45 12.27
N VAL A 129 12.33 -9.98 11.08
CA VAL A 129 13.62 -10.23 10.45
C VAL A 129 13.93 -9.14 9.44
N THR A 130 15.20 -8.78 9.34
CA THR A 130 15.62 -7.71 8.44
C THR A 130 17.06 -7.92 7.94
N SER A 131 17.36 -7.36 6.77
CA SER A 131 18.71 -7.16 6.23
C SER A 131 19.27 -5.76 6.53
N ARG A 132 18.56 -4.92 7.31
CA ARG A 132 18.98 -3.57 7.69
C ARG A 132 19.72 -3.63 9.02
N TYR A 133 21.05 -3.67 8.94
CA TYR A 133 21.93 -3.67 10.11
C TYR A 133 22.28 -2.27 10.60
N ASP A 134 22.04 -1.28 9.76
CA ASP A 134 22.30 0.15 9.95
C ASP A 134 21.24 0.86 10.80
N LEU A 135 20.10 0.25 11.03
CA LEU A 135 18.98 0.82 11.80
C LEU A 135 18.99 0.34 13.24
N THR A 136 18.44 1.13 14.18
CA THR A 136 18.21 0.66 15.54
C THR A 136 17.04 -0.32 15.61
N ALA A 137 16.91 -1.10 16.70
CA ALA A 137 15.80 -2.04 16.88
C ALA A 137 14.44 -1.32 16.92
N GLU A 138 14.40 -0.14 17.55
CA GLU A 138 13.22 0.71 17.65
C GLU A 138 12.80 1.25 16.26
N GLN A 139 13.79 1.65 15.44
CA GLN A 139 13.53 2.08 14.06
C GLN A 139 12.95 0.93 13.22
N ILE A 140 13.48 -0.29 13.37
CA ILE A 140 12.94 -1.48 12.69
C ILE A 140 11.51 -1.77 13.13
N ALA A 141 11.21 -1.70 14.42
CA ALA A 141 9.86 -1.86 14.97
C ALA A 141 8.91 -0.78 14.43
N PHE A 142 9.36 0.47 14.39
CA PHE A 142 8.60 1.59 13.83
C PHE A 142 8.32 1.42 12.34
N ILE A 143 9.31 1.06 11.53
CA ILE A 143 9.14 0.80 10.10
C ILE A 143 8.11 -0.31 9.88
N TYR A 144 8.17 -1.39 10.67
CA TYR A 144 7.17 -2.44 10.55
C TYR A 144 5.75 -1.97 10.90
N LYS A 145 5.59 -1.06 11.86
CA LYS A 145 4.29 -0.46 12.20
C LYS A 145 3.68 0.29 11.01
N LEU A 146 4.50 0.93 10.16
CA LEU A 146 4.03 1.64 8.97
C LEU A 146 3.38 0.70 7.93
N ARG A 147 3.60 -0.61 8.01
CA ARG A 147 2.91 -1.60 7.16
C ARG A 147 1.38 -1.46 7.21
N TRP A 148 0.83 -1.00 8.32
CA TRP A 148 -0.61 -0.76 8.44
C TRP A 148 -1.13 0.34 7.49
N ASP A 149 -0.28 1.19 6.95
CA ASP A 149 -0.71 2.24 6.05
C ASP A 149 -1.22 1.69 4.72
N ILE A 150 -0.70 0.55 4.24
CA ILE A 150 -1.27 -0.14 3.06
C ILE A 150 -2.67 -0.71 3.36
N GLU A 151 -2.91 -1.21 4.57
CA GLU A 151 -4.24 -1.69 4.97
C GLU A 151 -5.24 -0.53 5.09
N LYS A 152 -4.82 0.60 5.66
CA LYS A 152 -5.62 1.83 5.70
C LYS A 152 -5.93 2.34 4.30
N PHE A 153 -4.94 2.32 3.39
CA PHE A 153 -5.14 2.65 1.98
C PHE A 153 -6.20 1.76 1.34
N PHE A 154 -6.09 0.43 1.44
CA PHE A 154 -7.07 -0.48 0.86
C PHE A 154 -8.46 -0.32 1.48
N ALA A 155 -8.56 -0.12 2.80
CA ALA A 155 -9.82 0.12 3.48
C ALA A 155 -10.47 1.42 2.99
N TRP A 156 -9.70 2.49 2.87
CA TRP A 156 -10.14 3.77 2.35
C TRP A 156 -10.57 3.65 0.89
N TRP A 157 -9.72 3.06 0.04
CA TRP A 157 -9.94 2.88 -1.39
C TRP A 157 -11.21 2.08 -1.68
N LYS A 158 -11.38 0.96 -0.98
CA LYS A 158 -12.60 0.14 -1.09
C LYS A 158 -13.84 0.89 -0.66
N ARG A 159 -13.80 1.59 0.47
CA ARG A 159 -14.96 2.27 1.08
C ARG A 159 -15.40 3.49 0.27
N HIS A 160 -14.47 4.33 -0.16
CA HIS A 160 -14.79 5.63 -0.75
C HIS A 160 -14.88 5.61 -2.27
N LEU A 161 -14.13 4.76 -2.94
CA LEU A 161 -14.18 4.60 -4.39
C LEU A 161 -15.03 3.41 -4.85
N ARG A 162 -15.66 2.71 -3.91
CA ARG A 162 -16.56 1.56 -4.15
C ARG A 162 -16.00 0.52 -5.12
N VAL A 163 -14.70 0.29 -5.10
CA VAL A 163 -14.00 -0.55 -6.08
C VAL A 163 -14.43 -2.03 -6.01
N TYR A 164 -14.98 -2.46 -4.88
CA TYR A 164 -15.49 -3.83 -4.70
C TYR A 164 -16.95 -4.04 -5.18
N HIS A 165 -17.70 -2.99 -5.43
CA HIS A 165 -18.99 -3.08 -6.13
C HIS A 165 -18.75 -3.23 -7.63
N LEU A 166 -18.31 -4.42 -8.02
CA LEU A 166 -17.96 -4.72 -9.40
C LEU A 166 -19.24 -4.91 -10.22
N ILE A 167 -19.67 -3.85 -10.91
CA ILE A 167 -20.71 -3.91 -11.92
C ILE A 167 -20.16 -4.56 -13.20
N ALA A 168 -18.82 -4.65 -13.33
CA ALA A 168 -18.15 -5.18 -14.49
C ALA A 168 -18.27 -6.70 -14.58
N ARG A 169 -18.84 -7.19 -15.68
CA ARG A 169 -18.99 -8.62 -16.00
C ARG A 169 -17.79 -9.19 -16.77
N SER A 170 -16.84 -8.34 -17.20
CA SER A 170 -15.65 -8.71 -17.95
C SER A 170 -14.36 -8.40 -17.16
N GLU A 171 -13.29 -9.11 -17.48
CA GLU A 171 -11.95 -8.86 -16.93
C GLU A 171 -11.45 -7.44 -17.25
N TYR A 172 -11.66 -7.00 -18.48
CA TYR A 172 -11.35 -5.64 -18.92
C TYR A 172 -12.09 -4.57 -18.12
N GLY A 173 -13.39 -4.73 -17.93
CA GLY A 173 -14.18 -3.80 -17.12
C GLY A 173 -13.74 -3.75 -15.65
N LEU A 174 -13.31 -4.90 -15.09
CA LEU A 174 -12.72 -4.97 -13.76
C LEU A 174 -11.41 -4.19 -13.69
N MET A 175 -10.52 -4.38 -14.67
CA MET A 175 -9.24 -3.68 -14.75
C MET A 175 -9.43 -2.17 -14.87
N VAL A 176 -10.31 -1.71 -15.78
CA VAL A 176 -10.64 -0.29 -15.95
C VAL A 176 -11.10 0.32 -14.63
N ARG A 177 -11.98 -0.36 -13.88
CA ARG A 177 -12.49 0.15 -12.61
C ARG A 177 -11.41 0.22 -11.54
N ILE A 178 -10.55 -0.78 -11.44
CA ILE A 178 -9.41 -0.78 -10.51
C ILE A 178 -8.49 0.40 -10.83
N LEU A 179 -8.09 0.56 -12.08
CA LEU A 179 -7.18 1.62 -12.52
C LEU A 179 -7.80 3.00 -12.35
N SER A 180 -9.07 3.19 -12.69
CA SER A 180 -9.78 4.46 -12.47
C SER A 180 -9.80 4.86 -11.00
N GLY A 181 -10.06 3.90 -10.10
CA GLY A 181 -10.01 4.14 -8.67
C GLY A 181 -8.61 4.53 -8.17
N LEU A 182 -7.57 3.93 -8.73
CA LEU A 182 -6.19 4.26 -8.37
C LEU A 182 -5.77 5.63 -8.92
N ILE A 183 -6.15 5.96 -10.16
CA ILE A 183 -5.91 7.29 -10.74
C ILE A 183 -6.62 8.35 -9.90
N THR A 184 -7.88 8.13 -9.53
CA THR A 184 -8.63 9.05 -8.65
C THR A 184 -7.91 9.25 -7.32
N TYR A 185 -7.41 8.17 -6.70
CA TYR A 185 -6.65 8.29 -5.46
C TYR A 185 -5.37 9.10 -5.64
N LEU A 186 -4.61 8.88 -6.73
CA LEU A 186 -3.38 9.63 -7.01
C LEU A 186 -3.66 11.11 -7.25
N LEU A 187 -4.71 11.46 -7.99
CA LEU A 187 -5.12 12.85 -8.17
C LEU A 187 -5.49 13.52 -6.84
N LEU A 188 -6.21 12.80 -5.97
CA LEU A 188 -6.50 13.28 -4.61
C LEU A 188 -5.23 13.43 -3.77
N ALA A 189 -4.25 12.55 -3.92
CA ALA A 189 -2.98 12.63 -3.22
C ALA A 189 -2.17 13.86 -3.66
N ILE A 190 -2.13 14.14 -4.96
CA ILE A 190 -1.52 15.36 -5.52
C ILE A 190 -2.21 16.61 -4.95
N TYR A 191 -3.53 16.68 -5.04
CA TYR A 191 -4.32 17.79 -4.50
C TYR A 191 -4.04 18.03 -3.00
N CYS A 192 -4.12 16.99 -2.19
CA CYS A 192 -3.88 17.11 -0.75
C CYS A 192 -2.44 17.56 -0.45
N ARG A 193 -1.48 17.08 -1.22
CA ARG A 193 -0.07 17.43 -1.04
C ARG A 193 0.23 18.87 -1.45
N GLU A 194 -0.23 19.29 -2.63
CA GLU A 194 0.05 20.61 -3.17
C GLU A 194 -0.71 21.72 -2.44
N GLN A 195 -1.99 21.49 -2.14
CA GLN A 195 -2.83 22.52 -1.53
C GLN A 195 -2.76 22.57 -0.01
N HIS A 196 -2.41 21.47 0.65
CA HIS A 196 -2.52 21.35 2.11
C HIS A 196 -1.27 20.77 2.78
N ASN A 197 -0.28 20.30 2.01
CA ASN A 197 0.90 19.55 2.51
C ASN A 197 0.55 18.35 3.41
N GLU A 198 -0.58 17.69 3.13
CA GLU A 198 -1.12 16.57 3.89
C GLU A 198 -1.23 15.29 3.04
N LYS A 199 -1.32 14.14 3.72
CA LYS A 199 -1.75 12.88 3.08
C LYS A 199 -3.25 12.93 2.78
N VAL A 200 -3.73 12.04 1.88
CA VAL A 200 -5.16 11.94 1.56
C VAL A 200 -5.99 11.74 2.83
N SER A 201 -6.95 12.61 3.08
CA SER A 201 -7.88 12.52 4.19
C SER A 201 -9.33 12.67 3.71
N ILE A 202 -10.28 12.08 4.45
CA ILE A 202 -11.72 12.19 4.13
C ILE A 202 -12.17 13.64 4.19
N LYS A 203 -11.63 14.44 5.11
CA LYS A 203 -11.93 15.87 5.23
C LYS A 203 -11.63 16.59 3.92
N ARG A 204 -10.40 16.45 3.39
CA ARG A 204 -9.97 17.10 2.14
C ARG A 204 -10.75 16.64 0.92
N VAL A 205 -11.08 15.35 0.86
CA VAL A 205 -11.93 14.81 -0.22
C VAL A 205 -13.33 15.40 -0.20
N ARG A 206 -13.93 15.60 0.98
CA ARG A 206 -15.23 16.26 1.11
C ARG A 206 -15.17 17.75 0.71
N GLU A 207 -14.16 18.47 1.16
CA GLU A 207 -13.93 19.87 0.79
C GLU A 207 -13.80 20.04 -0.73
N LEU A 208 -12.96 19.20 -1.37
CA LEU A 208 -12.80 19.19 -2.81
C LEU A 208 -14.11 18.89 -3.55
N ARG A 209 -14.89 17.90 -3.07
CA ARG A 209 -16.19 17.57 -3.66
C ARG A 209 -17.16 18.76 -3.62
N ILE A 210 -17.24 19.45 -2.51
CA ILE A 210 -18.09 20.64 -2.35
C ILE A 210 -17.64 21.73 -3.32
N LYS A 211 -16.33 21.98 -3.42
CA LYS A 211 -15.74 22.94 -4.34
C LYS A 211 -16.12 22.64 -5.79
N ILE A 212 -15.91 21.40 -6.25
CA ILE A 212 -16.29 20.97 -7.61
C ILE A 212 -17.77 21.14 -7.85
N GLN A 213 -18.65 20.76 -6.91
CA GLN A 213 -20.09 20.92 -7.04
C GLN A 213 -20.50 22.40 -7.18
N ASN A 214 -19.89 23.29 -6.42
CA ASN A 214 -20.17 24.72 -6.50
C ASN A 214 -19.70 25.32 -7.83
N GLU A 215 -18.50 24.99 -8.29
CA GLU A 215 -17.97 25.43 -9.58
C GLU A 215 -18.84 24.94 -10.74
N THR A 216 -19.28 23.68 -10.69
CA THR A 216 -20.19 23.12 -11.72
C THR A 216 -21.54 23.86 -11.75
N ARG A 217 -22.11 24.22 -10.59
CA ARG A 217 -23.35 24.99 -10.52
C ARG A 217 -23.19 26.39 -11.12
N ILE A 218 -22.10 27.07 -10.82
CA ILE A 218 -21.80 28.39 -11.38
C ILE A 218 -21.65 28.31 -12.90
N ALA A 219 -20.89 27.35 -13.40
CA ALA A 219 -20.70 27.14 -14.82
C ALA A 219 -22.04 26.85 -15.55
N THR A 220 -22.90 26.02 -14.97
CA THR A 220 -24.20 25.70 -15.52
C THR A 220 -25.11 26.92 -15.55
N SER A 221 -25.14 27.73 -14.49
CA SER A 221 -25.95 28.95 -14.43
C SER A 221 -25.49 30.01 -15.44
N SER A 222 -24.20 30.16 -15.65
CA SER A 222 -23.61 31.07 -16.64
C SER A 222 -23.97 30.64 -18.07
N THR A 223 -23.96 29.34 -18.36
CA THR A 223 -24.31 28.80 -19.68
C THR A 223 -25.83 29.01 -19.97
N VAL A 224 -26.70 28.81 -18.99
CA VAL A 224 -28.14 29.02 -19.12
C VAL A 224 -28.46 30.49 -19.35
N SER A 225 -27.77 31.39 -18.66
CA SER A 225 -27.93 32.86 -18.85
C SER A 225 -27.52 33.29 -20.24
N SER A 226 -26.41 32.78 -20.79
CA SER A 226 -25.95 33.13 -22.13
C SER A 226 -26.86 32.57 -23.25
N ILE A 227 -27.46 31.41 -23.07
CA ILE A 227 -28.45 30.86 -24.01
C ILE A 227 -29.71 31.70 -23.99
N SER A 228 -30.21 32.08 -22.81
CA SER A 228 -31.42 32.93 -22.67
C SER A 228 -31.25 34.33 -23.27
N GLU A 229 -30.03 34.91 -23.21
CA GLU A 229 -29.72 36.19 -23.88
C GLU A 229 -29.68 36.05 -25.42
N ASN A 230 -29.05 34.99 -25.92
CA ASN A 230 -29.00 34.73 -27.36
C ASN A 230 -30.40 34.46 -27.97
N ASP A 231 -31.28 33.76 -27.25
CA ASP A 231 -32.67 33.53 -27.67
C ASP A 231 -33.49 34.83 -27.72
N LYS A 232 -33.28 35.77 -26.79
CA LYS A 232 -33.90 37.09 -26.79
C LYS A 232 -33.43 37.96 -27.96
N ILE A 233 -32.13 37.90 -28.26
CA ILE A 233 -31.55 38.63 -29.39
C ILE A 233 -32.06 38.06 -30.72
N SER A 234 -32.11 36.73 -30.86
CA SER A 234 -32.63 36.04 -32.06
C SER A 234 -34.12 36.37 -32.35
N ASN A 235 -34.96 36.41 -31.30
CA ASN A 235 -36.37 36.74 -31.42
C ASN A 235 -36.60 38.25 -31.71
N ALA A 236 -35.72 39.13 -31.32
CA ALA A 236 -35.78 40.56 -31.63
C ALA A 236 -35.46 40.85 -33.10
N TYR A 237 -34.62 40.05 -33.75
CA TYR A 237 -34.32 40.16 -35.20
C TYR A 237 -35.33 39.46 -36.09
N ALA A 238 -36.18 38.57 -35.57
CA ALA A 238 -37.21 37.88 -36.34
C ALA A 238 -38.54 38.64 -36.42
N SER A 239 -38.64 39.77 -35.69
CA SER A 239 -39.87 40.59 -35.62
C SER A 239 -39.74 41.96 -36.28
N THR A 240 -38.70 42.18 -37.06
CA THR A 240 -38.49 43.31 -37.98
C THR A 240 -38.51 42.82 -39.41
#